data_a040b3a12c2d374fcf2c4724cbe39657
#
_entry.id   a040b3a12c2d374fcf2c4724cbe39657
#
_cell.length_a   1.000
_cell.length_b   1.000
_cell.length_c   1.000
_cell.angle_alpha   90.00
_cell.angle_beta   90.00
_cell.angle_gamma   90.00
#
_symmetry.space_group_name_H-M   'P 1'
#
loop_
_entity.id
_entity.type
_entity.pdbx_description
1 polymer ?
#
loop_
_entity_poly.entity_id
_entity_poly.type
_entity_poly.pdbx_seq_one_letter_code
_entity_poly.pdbx_strand_id
1 'polypeptide(L)'
;MKKQKSKPIEKTVIFNRRILLFVITFIIFLCFSISLLKSEDVELGITLLVVSIFISLGIFLSPLYFVFTKNEITVIWIFQYKRIIPWSSIKSIIELKWGEVHRDLPKYELIYHLNYKGYIVLKQFDIPRNKRTKRMFEKYARYKIV
;
A
#
# COMPACT_ATOMS: atom_id res chain seq x y z
N MET A 1 12.57 -33.48 29.37
CA MET A 1 11.71 -32.74 28.40
C MET A 1 12.55 -31.69 27.68
N LYS A 2 12.90 -31.89 26.41
CA LYS A 2 13.62 -30.90 25.60
C LYS A 2 12.63 -29.80 25.20
N LYS A 3 12.81 -28.58 25.68
CA LYS A 3 12.08 -27.40 25.21
C LYS A 3 12.35 -27.25 23.70
N GLN A 4 11.37 -27.56 22.88
CA GLN A 4 11.39 -27.28 21.44
C GLN A 4 11.50 -25.75 21.29
N LYS A 5 12.69 -25.23 20.93
CA LYS A 5 12.86 -23.84 20.52
C LYS A 5 11.94 -23.59 19.32
N SER A 6 10.86 -22.87 19.51
CA SER A 6 10.00 -22.43 18.42
C SER A 6 10.86 -21.68 17.39
N LYS A 7 10.89 -22.17 16.15
CA LYS A 7 11.59 -21.45 15.06
C LYS A 7 11.02 -20.05 14.99
N PRO A 8 11.87 -19.01 14.89
CA PRO A 8 11.40 -17.64 14.75
C PRO A 8 10.45 -17.54 13.54
N ILE A 9 9.30 -16.91 13.76
CA ILE A 9 8.33 -16.69 12.69
C ILE A 9 9.00 -15.79 11.66
N GLU A 10 9.21 -16.32 10.45
CA GLU A 10 9.79 -15.56 9.35
C GLU A 10 8.82 -14.43 8.98
N LYS A 11 9.24 -13.19 9.24
CA LYS A 11 8.46 -11.98 9.03
C LYS A 11 9.20 -11.08 8.05
N THR A 12 8.55 -10.74 6.94
CA THR A 12 9.10 -9.80 5.95
C THR A 12 8.27 -8.54 5.95
N VAL A 13 8.91 -7.40 6.18
CA VAL A 13 8.28 -6.08 6.14
C VAL A 13 8.65 -5.37 4.85
N ILE A 14 7.66 -4.85 4.14
CA ILE A 14 7.82 -4.12 2.90
C ILE A 14 7.19 -2.75 3.05
N PHE A 15 8.00 -1.70 2.94
CA PHE A 15 7.55 -0.31 2.98
C PHE A 15 6.91 0.09 1.64
N ASN A 16 5.82 0.84 1.71
CA ASN A 16 5.15 1.38 0.54
C ASN A 16 5.84 2.66 0.06
N ARG A 17 6.74 2.54 -0.91
CA ARG A 17 7.50 3.69 -1.46
C ARG A 17 6.62 4.78 -2.09
N ARG A 18 5.37 4.49 -2.44
CA ARG A 18 4.43 5.50 -2.96
C ARG A 18 4.19 6.62 -1.95
N ILE A 19 4.19 6.30 -0.65
CA ILE A 19 4.06 7.30 0.41
C ILE A 19 5.19 8.32 0.35
N LEU A 20 6.42 7.87 0.09
CA LEU A 20 7.55 8.78 -0.05
C LEU A 20 7.35 9.79 -1.20
N LEU A 21 6.83 9.32 -2.33
CA LEU A 21 6.50 10.20 -3.46
C LEU A 21 5.42 11.22 -3.07
N PHE A 22 4.36 10.78 -2.41
CA PHE A 22 3.31 11.69 -1.92
C PHE A 22 3.86 12.74 -0.94
N VAL A 23 4.73 12.32 0.00
CA VAL A 23 5.35 13.25 0.97
C VAL A 23 6.22 14.28 0.26
N ILE A 24 7.06 13.86 -0.68
CA ILE A 24 7.91 14.77 -1.46
C ILE A 24 7.04 15.76 -2.25
N THR A 25 6.03 15.27 -2.95
CA THR A 25 5.11 16.10 -3.73
C THR A 25 4.38 17.09 -2.83
N PHE A 26 3.89 16.64 -1.68
CA PHE A 26 3.24 17.50 -0.68
C PHE A 26 4.16 18.64 -0.23
N ILE A 27 5.41 18.34 0.13
CA ILE A 27 6.39 19.35 0.56
C ILE A 27 6.64 20.38 -0.54
N ILE A 28 6.82 19.92 -1.80
CA ILE A 28 7.05 20.81 -2.95
C ILE A 28 5.87 21.77 -3.12
N PHE A 29 4.64 21.25 -3.18
CA PHE A 29 3.44 22.06 -3.37
C PHE A 29 3.21 23.03 -2.20
N LEU A 30 3.47 22.59 -0.97
CA LEU A 30 3.37 23.44 0.20
C LEU A 30 4.38 24.59 0.17
N CYS A 31 5.64 24.34 -0.17
CA CYS A 31 6.67 25.36 -0.29
C CYS A 31 6.32 26.39 -1.39
N PHE A 32 5.85 25.92 -2.55
CA PHE A 32 5.39 26.80 -3.62
C PHE A 32 4.19 27.64 -3.21
N SER A 33 3.21 27.04 -2.56
CA SER A 33 2.03 27.75 -2.03
C SER A 33 2.42 28.88 -1.09
N ILE A 34 3.29 28.60 -0.10
CA ILE A 34 3.76 29.61 0.86
C ILE A 34 4.52 30.74 0.15
N SER A 35 5.33 30.42 -0.85
CA SER A 35 6.05 31.42 -1.65
C SER A 35 5.12 32.35 -2.40
N LEU A 36 4.07 31.80 -3.05
CA LEU A 36 3.10 32.58 -3.81
C LEU A 36 2.15 33.39 -2.92
N LEU A 37 1.80 32.90 -1.73
CA LEU A 37 1.02 33.67 -0.76
C LEU A 37 1.76 34.93 -0.25
N LYS A 38 3.09 34.97 -0.36
CA LYS A 38 3.93 36.12 -0.04
C LYS A 38 4.13 37.07 -1.24
N SER A 39 3.77 36.66 -2.42
CA SER A 39 3.85 37.44 -3.65
C SER A 39 2.47 38.02 -4.01
N GLU A 40 2.36 38.66 -5.17
CA GLU A 40 1.10 39.22 -5.66
C GLU A 40 0.11 38.14 -6.15
N ASP A 41 0.57 36.89 -6.35
CA ASP A 41 -0.25 35.78 -6.90
C ASP A 41 -0.96 34.98 -5.79
N VAL A 42 -1.71 35.65 -4.94
CA VAL A 42 -2.38 35.05 -3.78
C VAL A 42 -3.39 33.96 -4.17
N GLU A 43 -4.13 34.16 -5.27
CA GLU A 43 -5.12 33.18 -5.74
C GLU A 43 -4.47 31.83 -6.11
N LEU A 44 -3.35 31.89 -6.82
CA LEU A 44 -2.59 30.70 -7.19
C LEU A 44 -2.00 30.02 -5.93
N GLY A 45 -1.54 30.82 -4.97
CA GLY A 45 -1.06 30.35 -3.66
C GLY A 45 -2.13 29.57 -2.90
N ILE A 46 -3.36 30.09 -2.83
CA ILE A 46 -4.49 29.41 -2.18
C ILE A 46 -4.85 28.12 -2.92
N THR A 47 -4.89 28.15 -4.25
CA THR A 47 -5.18 26.96 -5.08
C THR A 47 -4.19 25.83 -4.81
N LEU A 48 -2.89 26.13 -4.77
CA LEU A 48 -1.85 25.15 -4.47
C LEU A 48 -1.92 24.64 -3.02
N LEU A 49 -2.35 25.47 -2.07
CA LEU A 49 -2.59 25.04 -0.69
C LEU A 49 -3.70 23.98 -0.63
N VAL A 50 -4.82 24.22 -1.32
CA VAL A 50 -5.94 23.28 -1.39
C VAL A 50 -5.47 21.97 -2.03
N VAL A 51 -4.72 22.02 -3.14
CA VAL A 51 -4.14 20.82 -3.77
C VAL A 51 -3.22 20.06 -2.80
N SER A 52 -2.41 20.77 -2.00
CA SER A 52 -1.56 20.16 -0.98
C SER A 52 -2.36 19.39 0.06
N ILE A 53 -3.50 19.93 0.48
CA ILE A 53 -4.40 19.26 1.43
C ILE A 53 -4.92 17.93 0.82
N PHE A 54 -5.36 17.93 -0.45
CA PHE A 54 -5.80 16.70 -1.12
C PHE A 54 -4.68 15.66 -1.25
N ILE A 55 -3.44 16.10 -1.56
CA ILE A 55 -2.28 15.20 -1.58
C ILE A 55 -2.05 14.58 -0.21
N SER A 56 -2.18 15.37 0.88
CA SER A 56 -2.01 14.87 2.25
C SER A 56 -3.04 13.78 2.58
N LEU A 57 -4.29 13.92 2.16
CA LEU A 57 -5.31 12.88 2.32
C LEU A 57 -4.90 11.57 1.64
N GLY A 58 -4.27 11.63 0.45
CA GLY A 58 -3.71 10.46 -0.22
C GLY A 58 -2.66 9.73 0.62
N ILE A 59 -1.83 10.46 1.38
CA ILE A 59 -0.85 9.87 2.31
C ILE A 59 -1.57 9.08 3.40
N PHE A 60 -2.60 9.66 4.02
CA PHE A 60 -3.35 9.01 5.11
C PHE A 60 -4.14 7.79 4.66
N LEU A 61 -4.68 7.82 3.45
CA LEU A 61 -5.46 6.71 2.89
C LEU A 61 -4.57 5.56 2.38
N SER A 62 -3.29 5.81 2.15
CA SER A 62 -2.36 4.81 1.64
C SER A 62 -1.79 3.93 2.76
N PRO A 63 -1.63 2.62 2.54
CA PRO A 63 -0.98 1.75 3.51
C PRO A 63 0.51 2.11 3.63
N LEU A 64 1.01 2.18 4.87
CA LEU A 64 2.39 2.53 5.18
C LEU A 64 3.34 1.37 4.84
N TYR A 65 3.00 0.16 5.29
CA TYR A 65 3.78 -1.03 5.00
C TYR A 65 2.96 -2.31 5.05
N PHE A 66 3.54 -3.35 4.46
CA PHE A 66 2.99 -4.70 4.37
C PHE A 66 3.88 -5.65 5.14
N VAL A 67 3.28 -6.46 5.98
CA VAL A 67 3.97 -7.48 6.75
C VAL A 67 3.53 -8.85 6.25
N PHE A 68 4.46 -9.59 5.66
CA PHE A 68 4.24 -10.94 5.17
C PHE A 68 4.69 -11.94 6.21
N THR A 69 3.81 -12.86 6.56
CA THR A 69 4.11 -13.99 7.42
C THR A 69 3.77 -15.29 6.69
N LYS A 70 4.02 -16.44 7.29
CA LYS A 70 3.66 -17.75 6.74
C LYS A 70 2.14 -17.90 6.53
N ASN A 71 1.32 -17.24 7.36
CA ASN A 71 -0.12 -17.48 7.40
C ASN A 71 -0.94 -16.37 6.72
N GLU A 72 -0.40 -15.14 6.66
CA GLU A 72 -1.18 -13.95 6.31
C GLU A 72 -0.33 -12.79 5.81
N ILE A 73 -1.00 -11.82 5.19
CA ILE A 73 -0.48 -10.49 4.90
C ILE A 73 -1.16 -9.52 5.86
N THR A 74 -0.38 -8.78 6.65
CA THR A 74 -0.90 -7.68 7.45
C THR A 74 -0.58 -6.37 6.75
N VAL A 75 -1.60 -5.59 6.45
CA VAL A 75 -1.51 -4.24 5.88
C VAL A 75 -1.63 -3.24 7.01
N ILE A 76 -0.72 -2.27 7.09
CA ILE A 76 -0.67 -1.30 8.19
C ILE A 76 -0.66 0.11 7.62
N TRP A 77 -1.57 0.95 8.11
CA TRP A 77 -1.71 2.38 7.79
C TRP A 77 -1.06 3.27 8.86
N ILE A 78 -0.92 4.56 8.56
CA ILE A 78 -0.27 5.56 9.44
C ILE A 78 -0.88 5.57 10.84
N PHE A 79 -2.20 5.54 10.98
CA PHE A 79 -2.88 5.51 12.28
C PHE A 79 -2.91 4.12 12.94
N GLN A 80 -1.96 3.25 12.62
CA GLN A 80 -1.87 1.89 13.14
C GLN A 80 -3.11 1.02 12.83
N TYR A 81 -4.02 1.49 11.98
CA TYR A 81 -5.07 0.65 11.46
C TYR A 81 -4.44 -0.55 10.75
N LYS A 82 -4.90 -1.75 11.11
CA LYS A 82 -4.36 -3.01 10.58
C LYS A 82 -5.46 -3.78 9.89
N ARG A 83 -5.16 -4.30 8.71
CA ARG A 83 -5.99 -5.29 8.03
C ARG A 83 -5.21 -6.56 7.84
N ILE A 84 -5.75 -7.66 8.33
CA ILE A 84 -5.17 -8.99 8.20
C ILE A 84 -5.86 -9.70 7.02
N ILE A 85 -5.07 -10.22 6.10
CA ILE A 85 -5.54 -10.96 4.91
C ILE A 85 -4.87 -12.34 4.96
N PRO A 86 -5.57 -13.39 5.41
CA PRO A 86 -5.05 -14.75 5.40
C PRO A 86 -4.77 -15.21 3.96
N TRP A 87 -3.71 -15.99 3.74
CA TRP A 87 -3.41 -16.55 2.42
C TRP A 87 -4.55 -17.40 1.86
N SER A 88 -5.30 -18.08 2.75
CA SER A 88 -6.48 -18.88 2.38
C SER A 88 -7.60 -18.05 1.77
N SER A 89 -7.77 -16.78 2.20
CA SER A 89 -8.81 -15.89 1.69
C SER A 89 -8.51 -15.29 0.33
N ILE A 90 -7.26 -15.33 -0.13
CA ILE A 90 -6.87 -14.78 -1.42
C ILE A 90 -7.35 -15.71 -2.52
N LYS A 91 -8.15 -15.16 -3.45
CA LYS A 91 -8.65 -15.85 -4.63
C LYS A 91 -7.62 -15.86 -5.76
N SER A 92 -7.10 -14.69 -6.10
CA SER A 92 -6.10 -14.51 -7.16
C SER A 92 -5.19 -13.33 -6.89
N ILE A 93 -4.00 -13.37 -7.49
CA ILE A 93 -3.00 -12.31 -7.48
C ILE A 93 -2.67 -12.01 -8.93
N ILE A 94 -3.00 -10.81 -9.39
CA ILE A 94 -2.75 -10.36 -10.76
C ILE A 94 -1.49 -9.51 -10.77
N GLU A 95 -0.52 -9.87 -11.59
CA GLU A 95 0.71 -9.09 -11.78
C GLU A 95 0.50 -8.07 -12.89
N LEU A 96 0.38 -6.79 -12.54
CA LEU A 96 0.27 -5.68 -13.48
C LEU A 96 1.64 -5.07 -13.74
N LYS A 97 2.06 -5.05 -15.03
CA LYS A 97 3.32 -4.50 -15.50
C LYS A 97 3.13 -3.07 -16.01
N TRP A 98 4.25 -2.38 -16.29
CA TRP A 98 4.24 -1.08 -16.96
C TRP A 98 3.53 -1.17 -18.32
N GLY A 99 2.61 -0.23 -18.57
CA GLY A 99 1.93 -0.12 -19.88
C GLY A 99 0.67 -0.99 -20.02
N GLU A 100 0.40 -1.93 -19.12
CA GLU A 100 -0.81 -2.76 -19.17
C GLU A 100 -2.05 -2.06 -18.58
N VAL A 101 -1.83 -1.07 -17.71
CA VAL A 101 -2.91 -0.22 -17.16
C VAL A 101 -2.42 1.22 -17.16
N HIS A 102 -3.18 2.12 -17.75
CA HIS A 102 -2.93 3.55 -17.91
C HIS A 102 -2.03 4.17 -16.81
N ARG A 103 -0.73 4.34 -17.11
CA ARG A 103 0.29 5.09 -16.33
C ARG A 103 0.50 4.67 -14.86
N ASP A 104 -0.11 3.58 -14.39
CA ASP A 104 0.07 3.11 -13.03
C ASP A 104 1.45 2.46 -12.82
N LEU A 105 2.01 2.68 -11.61
CA LEU A 105 3.22 1.98 -11.20
C LEU A 105 2.98 0.47 -11.14
N PRO A 106 3.98 -0.37 -11.49
CA PRO A 106 3.85 -1.82 -11.43
C PRO A 106 3.38 -2.27 -10.05
N LYS A 107 2.33 -3.08 -10.01
CA LYS A 107 1.67 -3.51 -8.79
C LYS A 107 1.20 -4.97 -8.89
N TYR A 108 0.95 -5.57 -7.73
CA TYR A 108 0.15 -6.77 -7.60
C TYR A 108 -1.23 -6.38 -7.11
N GLU A 109 -2.24 -6.84 -7.81
CA GLU A 109 -3.63 -6.69 -7.44
C GLU A 109 -4.10 -7.97 -6.76
N LEU A 110 -4.42 -7.89 -5.47
CA LEU A 110 -4.96 -8.99 -4.69
C LEU A 110 -6.47 -8.97 -4.74
N ILE A 111 -7.07 -10.07 -5.18
CA ILE A 111 -8.51 -10.32 -5.06
C ILE A 111 -8.71 -11.33 -3.93
N TYR A 112 -9.44 -10.96 -2.88
CA TYR A 112 -9.63 -11.79 -1.70
C TYR A 112 -11.06 -11.74 -1.17
N HIS A 113 -11.43 -12.80 -0.44
CA HIS A 113 -12.71 -12.90 0.23
C HIS A 113 -12.66 -12.23 1.60
N LEU A 114 -13.59 -11.34 1.86
CA LEU A 114 -13.82 -10.73 3.16
C LEU A 114 -15.18 -11.19 3.68
N ASN A 115 -15.22 -11.83 4.85
CA ASN A 115 -16.48 -12.10 5.53
C ASN A 115 -16.92 -10.83 6.25
N TYR A 116 -18.02 -10.24 5.80
CA TYR A 116 -18.61 -9.05 6.41
C TYR A 116 -20.05 -9.37 6.79
N LYS A 117 -20.34 -9.41 8.10
CA LYS A 117 -21.70 -9.68 8.65
C LYS A 117 -22.36 -10.94 8.06
N GLY A 118 -21.60 -12.01 7.84
CA GLY A 118 -22.10 -13.26 7.27
C GLY A 118 -22.12 -13.32 5.74
N TYR A 119 -21.80 -12.23 5.04
CA TYR A 119 -21.69 -12.20 3.58
C TYR A 119 -20.23 -12.28 3.15
N ILE A 120 -19.96 -13.07 2.11
CA ILE A 120 -18.63 -13.13 1.48
C ILE A 120 -18.58 -12.06 0.40
N VAL A 121 -17.74 -11.03 0.63
CA VAL A 121 -17.54 -9.94 -0.32
C VAL A 121 -16.17 -10.07 -0.94
N LEU A 122 -16.07 -9.99 -2.27
CA LEU A 122 -14.81 -9.85 -2.96
C LEU A 122 -14.26 -8.44 -2.76
N LYS A 123 -13.03 -8.35 -2.28
CA LYS A 123 -12.30 -7.10 -2.15
C LYS A 123 -11.04 -7.15 -2.98
N GLN A 124 -10.66 -5.99 -3.49
CA GLN A 124 -9.46 -5.76 -4.25
C GLN A 124 -8.49 -4.92 -3.44
N PHE A 125 -7.20 -5.22 -3.55
CA PHE A 125 -6.17 -4.49 -2.83
C PHE A 125 -4.84 -4.50 -3.60
N ASP A 126 -4.23 -3.32 -3.73
CA ASP A 126 -2.99 -3.14 -4.47
C ASP A 126 -1.76 -3.21 -3.56
N ILE A 127 -0.78 -4.01 -3.96
CA ILE A 127 0.52 -4.11 -3.29
C ILE A 127 1.62 -3.71 -4.29
N PRO A 128 2.58 -2.84 -3.91
CA PRO A 128 3.66 -2.43 -4.79
C PRO A 128 4.48 -3.65 -5.28
N ARG A 129 4.73 -3.71 -6.60
CA ARG A 129 5.57 -4.74 -7.20
C ARG A 129 7.05 -4.43 -6.97
N ASN A 130 7.73 -5.33 -6.24
CA ASN A 130 9.18 -5.29 -6.06
C ASN A 130 9.71 -6.73 -5.91
N LYS A 131 11.03 -6.91 -5.96
CA LYS A 131 11.68 -8.23 -5.85
C LYS A 131 11.31 -8.98 -4.55
N ARG A 132 11.11 -8.26 -3.44
CA ARG A 132 10.75 -8.88 -2.15
C ARG A 132 9.30 -9.34 -2.15
N THR A 133 8.38 -8.49 -2.64
CA THR A 133 6.96 -8.85 -2.78
C THR A 133 6.79 -10.05 -3.68
N LYS A 134 7.46 -10.07 -4.84
CA LYS A 134 7.45 -11.21 -5.77
C LYS A 134 7.87 -12.50 -5.08
N ARG A 135 9.00 -12.49 -4.37
CA ARG A 135 9.47 -13.68 -3.62
C ARG A 135 8.46 -14.17 -2.58
N MET A 136 7.77 -13.24 -1.90
CA MET A 136 6.76 -13.63 -0.90
C MET A 136 5.55 -14.29 -1.55
N PHE A 137 5.06 -13.76 -2.67
CA PHE A 137 3.96 -14.37 -3.41
C PHE A 137 4.36 -15.72 -4.01
N GLU A 138 5.53 -15.86 -4.62
CA GLU A 138 6.05 -17.12 -5.12
C GLU A 138 6.20 -18.18 -4.00
N LYS A 139 6.59 -17.74 -2.81
CA LYS A 139 6.79 -18.63 -1.65
C LYS A 139 5.48 -19.11 -1.03
N TYR A 140 4.48 -18.25 -0.89
CA TYR A 140 3.27 -18.52 -0.11
C TYR A 140 1.98 -18.68 -0.92
N ALA A 141 1.96 -18.17 -2.14
CA ALA A 141 0.75 -18.12 -2.96
C ALA A 141 1.00 -18.34 -4.46
N ARG A 142 2.06 -19.07 -4.83
CA ARG A 142 2.46 -19.29 -6.23
C ARG A 142 1.31 -19.79 -7.12
N TYR A 143 0.47 -20.65 -6.59
CA TYR A 143 -0.68 -21.24 -7.31
C TYR A 143 -1.85 -20.26 -7.50
N LYS A 144 -1.77 -19.05 -6.94
CA LYS A 144 -2.80 -17.98 -7.05
C LYS A 144 -2.36 -16.83 -7.96
N ILE A 145 -1.13 -16.87 -8.48
CA ILE A 145 -0.61 -15.85 -9.39
C ILE A 145 -1.14 -16.13 -10.79
N VAL A 146 -1.80 -15.15 -11.38
CA VAL A 146 -2.40 -15.20 -12.73
C VAL A 146 -1.72 -14.16 -13.61
#